data_4d83bb27cf41e4a18d990d1845cc7549
#
_entry.id   4d83bb27cf41e4a18d990d1845cc7549
#
_cell.length_a   1.000
_cell.length_b   1.000
_cell.length_c   1.000
_cell.angle_alpha   90.00
_cell.angle_beta   90.00
_cell.angle_gamma   90.00
#
_symmetry.space_group_name_H-M   'P 1'
#
loop_
_entity.id
_entity.type
_entity.pdbx_description
1 polymer ?
#
loop_
_entity_poly.entity_id
_entity_poly.type
_entity_poly.pdbx_seq_one_letter_code
_entity_poly.pdbx_strand_id
1 'polypeptide(L)'
;RIFVQSAPVLTVCILLDIIAGVTIDQQLEALVALPVLLVLIPPFLEDANALGGILTSRFASLLHMGILEPGKAPGRVAMENFAIIYIFALWVFTLLGISSYAVGLLLGLASPPLWEMVFLSLTAGLVTVSVLNIIAYYVAVLTYRFSLDPDDHSIPLTSSAIDSVGAVALMVFIVIMGLSVS
;
A
#
# COMPACT_ATOMS: atom_id res chain seq x y z
N ARG A 1 16.04 -21.92 -13.55
CA ARG A 1 15.45 -20.93 -14.47
C ARG A 1 14.66 -19.86 -13.67
N ILE A 2 13.76 -20.26 -12.76
CA ILE A 2 12.97 -19.37 -11.88
C ILE A 2 13.91 -18.44 -11.09
N PHE A 3 14.89 -18.98 -10.37
CA PHE A 3 15.82 -18.19 -9.56
C PHE A 3 16.52 -17.05 -10.34
N VAL A 4 16.99 -17.32 -11.57
CA VAL A 4 17.69 -16.31 -12.38
C VAL A 4 16.74 -15.20 -12.86
N GLN A 5 15.47 -15.53 -13.05
CA GLN A 5 14.46 -14.57 -13.47
C GLN A 5 13.96 -13.72 -12.28
N SER A 6 13.74 -14.34 -11.12
CA SER A 6 13.18 -13.66 -9.94
C SER A 6 14.24 -12.90 -9.12
N ALA A 7 15.52 -13.31 -9.13
CA ALA A 7 16.56 -12.67 -8.32
C ALA A 7 16.73 -11.17 -8.58
N PRO A 8 16.74 -10.65 -9.83
CA PRO A 8 16.82 -9.21 -10.06
C PRO A 8 15.62 -8.45 -9.50
N VAL A 9 14.40 -9.00 -9.66
CA VAL A 9 13.17 -8.39 -9.14
C VAL A 9 13.22 -8.33 -7.62
N LEU A 10 13.55 -9.43 -6.95
CA LEU A 10 13.68 -9.48 -5.49
C LEU A 10 14.76 -8.52 -4.97
N THR A 11 15.85 -8.31 -5.72
CA THR A 11 16.86 -7.32 -5.35
C THR A 11 16.30 -5.89 -5.37
N VAL A 12 15.48 -5.54 -6.36
CA VAL A 12 14.81 -4.25 -6.42
C VAL A 12 13.79 -4.13 -5.27
N CYS A 13 13.04 -5.21 -4.98
CA CYS A 13 12.11 -5.25 -3.86
C CYS A 13 12.82 -4.95 -2.52
N ILE A 14 13.93 -5.62 -2.23
CA ILE A 14 14.72 -5.37 -1.01
C ILE A 14 15.14 -3.90 -0.89
N LEU A 15 15.56 -3.27 -1.99
CA LEU A 15 15.92 -1.84 -1.96
C LEU A 15 14.72 -0.95 -1.65
N LEU A 16 13.56 -1.24 -2.19
CA LEU A 16 12.32 -0.52 -1.89
C LEU A 16 11.90 -0.72 -0.42
N ASP A 17 12.00 -1.93 0.10
CA ASP A 17 11.65 -2.24 1.49
C ASP A 17 12.60 -1.54 2.48
N ILE A 18 13.90 -1.41 2.13
CA ILE A 18 14.85 -0.61 2.91
C ILE A 18 14.45 0.88 2.93
N ILE A 19 13.98 1.43 1.81
CA ILE A 19 13.49 2.81 1.74
C ILE A 19 12.28 2.98 2.67
N ALA A 20 11.33 2.04 2.67
CA ALA A 20 10.20 2.05 3.59
C ALA A 20 10.67 2.05 5.06
N GLY A 21 11.59 1.17 5.42
CA GLY A 21 12.16 1.08 6.76
C GLY A 21 12.86 2.36 7.21
N VAL A 22 13.71 2.95 6.37
CA VAL A 22 14.39 4.23 6.66
C VAL A 22 13.38 5.37 6.81
N THR A 23 12.32 5.39 6.02
CA THR A 23 11.27 6.41 6.13
C THR A 23 10.55 6.34 7.48
N ILE A 24 10.25 5.14 7.96
CA ILE A 24 9.63 4.91 9.28
C ILE A 24 10.60 5.34 10.39
N ASP A 25 11.88 4.98 10.29
CA ASP A 25 12.92 5.33 11.26
C ASP A 25 13.07 6.85 11.46
N GLN A 26 12.91 7.64 10.41
CA GLN A 26 12.96 9.11 10.49
C GLN A 26 11.89 9.72 11.40
N GLN A 27 10.81 9.01 11.70
CA GLN A 27 9.74 9.44 12.59
C GLN A 27 9.69 8.63 13.90
N LEU A 28 10.79 7.94 14.24
CA LEU A 28 10.85 7.05 15.39
C LEU A 28 10.48 7.75 16.71
N GLU A 29 10.89 9.00 16.90
CA GLU A 29 10.58 9.78 18.12
C GLU A 29 9.07 9.98 18.28
N ALA A 30 8.37 10.35 17.21
CA ALA A 30 6.91 10.49 17.19
C ALA A 30 6.20 9.15 17.46
N LEU A 31 6.69 8.08 16.86
CA LEU A 31 6.13 6.73 17.02
C LEU A 31 6.32 6.21 18.45
N VAL A 32 7.44 6.53 19.10
CA VAL A 32 7.70 6.16 20.51
C VAL A 32 6.87 7.02 21.45
N ALA A 33 6.64 8.31 21.13
CA ALA A 33 5.78 9.17 21.93
C ALA A 33 4.30 8.77 21.88
N LEU A 34 3.85 8.21 20.75
CA LEU A 34 2.49 7.74 20.52
C LEU A 34 2.52 6.26 20.07
N PRO A 35 2.73 5.32 21.00
CA PRO A 35 2.97 3.91 20.65
C PRO A 35 1.84 3.25 19.85
N VAL A 36 0.61 3.78 19.90
CA VAL A 36 -0.49 3.28 19.08
C VAL A 36 -0.21 3.43 17.58
N LEU A 37 0.63 4.40 17.18
CA LEU A 37 1.04 4.55 15.78
C LEU A 37 1.91 3.37 15.31
N LEU A 38 2.72 2.78 16.23
CA LEU A 38 3.45 1.54 15.92
C LEU A 38 2.51 0.35 15.70
N VAL A 39 1.38 0.32 16.41
CA VAL A 39 0.35 -0.71 16.20
C VAL A 39 -0.35 -0.53 14.84
N LEU A 40 -0.48 0.70 14.36
CA LEU A 40 -1.12 1.03 13.08
C LEU A 40 -0.28 0.60 11.87
N ILE A 41 1.05 0.74 11.92
CA ILE A 41 1.94 0.57 10.75
C ILE A 41 1.82 -0.82 10.09
N PRO A 42 2.02 -1.95 10.80
CA PRO A 42 2.00 -3.26 10.17
C PRO A 42 0.69 -3.55 9.43
N PRO A 43 -0.50 -3.44 10.06
CA PRO A 43 -1.74 -3.70 9.36
C PRO A 43 -2.03 -2.67 8.26
N PHE A 44 -1.56 -1.43 8.37
CA PHE A 44 -1.71 -0.43 7.31
C PHE A 44 -1.00 -0.86 6.02
N LEU A 45 0.25 -1.32 6.11
CA LEU A 45 1.03 -1.79 4.96
C LEU A 45 0.44 -3.09 4.42
N GLU A 46 0.05 -4.02 5.28
CA GLU A 46 -0.54 -5.30 4.88
C GLU A 46 -1.87 -5.12 4.15
N ASP A 47 -2.77 -4.27 4.65
CA ASP A 47 -4.04 -3.97 4.01
C ASP A 47 -3.84 -3.28 2.64
N ALA A 48 -2.88 -2.34 2.54
CA ALA A 48 -2.52 -1.73 1.27
C ALA A 48 -2.00 -2.78 0.26
N ASN A 49 -1.15 -3.70 0.71
CA ASN A 49 -0.66 -4.82 -0.09
C ASN A 49 -1.77 -5.77 -0.53
N ALA A 50 -2.71 -6.08 0.36
CA ALA A 50 -3.86 -6.92 0.03
C ALA A 50 -4.70 -6.29 -1.10
N LEU A 51 -4.98 -4.98 -1.02
CA LEU A 51 -5.68 -4.26 -2.09
C LEU A 51 -4.88 -4.27 -3.40
N GLY A 52 -3.56 -4.11 -3.33
CA GLY A 52 -2.65 -4.19 -4.47
C GLY A 52 -2.65 -5.56 -5.14
N GLY A 53 -2.56 -6.61 -4.34
CA GLY A 53 -2.62 -8.00 -4.81
C GLY A 53 -3.95 -8.31 -5.52
N ILE A 54 -5.08 -7.89 -4.92
CA ILE A 54 -6.41 -8.04 -5.53
C ILE A 54 -6.45 -7.36 -6.90
N LEU A 55 -6.00 -6.11 -7.00
CA LEU A 55 -6.06 -5.34 -8.24
C LEU A 55 -5.13 -5.93 -9.32
N THR A 56 -3.89 -6.27 -8.94
CA THR A 56 -2.89 -6.83 -9.87
C THR A 56 -3.36 -8.17 -10.43
N SER A 57 -3.87 -9.06 -9.59
CA SER A 57 -4.42 -10.37 -10.01
C SER A 57 -5.63 -10.20 -10.93
N ARG A 58 -6.52 -9.24 -10.62
CA ARG A 58 -7.66 -8.93 -11.49
C ARG A 58 -7.19 -8.41 -12.86
N PHE A 59 -6.22 -7.50 -12.90
CA PHE A 59 -5.72 -7.00 -14.19
C PHE A 59 -5.01 -8.10 -14.99
N ALA A 60 -4.22 -8.96 -14.36
CA ALA A 60 -3.63 -10.10 -15.01
C ALA A 60 -4.70 -10.99 -15.66
N SER A 61 -5.75 -11.33 -14.92
CA SER A 61 -6.87 -12.14 -15.44
C SER A 61 -7.60 -11.45 -16.59
N LEU A 62 -7.92 -10.16 -16.48
CA LEU A 62 -8.64 -9.38 -17.49
C LEU A 62 -7.82 -9.21 -18.78
N LEU A 63 -6.49 -9.07 -18.68
CA LEU A 63 -5.57 -9.03 -19.82
C LEU A 63 -5.54 -10.36 -20.56
N HIS A 64 -5.44 -11.49 -19.82
CA HIS A 64 -5.42 -12.82 -20.43
C HIS A 64 -6.76 -13.21 -21.08
N MET A 65 -7.88 -12.73 -20.54
CA MET A 65 -9.21 -12.91 -21.16
C MET A 65 -9.47 -11.97 -22.34
N GLY A 66 -8.57 -11.02 -22.64
CA GLY A 66 -8.76 -10.02 -23.69
C GLY A 66 -9.85 -8.99 -23.41
N ILE A 67 -10.28 -8.88 -22.14
CA ILE A 67 -11.29 -7.88 -21.70
C ILE A 67 -10.63 -6.52 -21.44
N LEU A 68 -9.41 -6.53 -20.90
CA LEU A 68 -8.59 -5.35 -20.71
C LEU A 68 -7.57 -5.28 -21.84
N GLU A 69 -7.60 -4.18 -22.62
CA GLU A 69 -6.60 -3.94 -23.65
C GLU A 69 -5.31 -3.35 -23.01
N PRO A 70 -4.12 -3.87 -23.39
CA PRO A 70 -2.84 -3.39 -22.85
C PRO A 70 -2.49 -2.03 -23.48
N GLY A 71 -3.19 -0.97 -23.09
CA GLY A 71 -3.02 0.41 -23.56
C GLY A 71 -1.89 1.17 -22.89
N LYS A 72 -1.57 2.37 -23.42
CA LYS A 72 -0.64 3.31 -22.77
C LYS A 72 -1.28 4.04 -21.59
N ALA A 73 -2.60 4.11 -21.55
CA ALA A 73 -3.38 4.72 -20.47
C ALA A 73 -4.49 3.77 -20.01
N PRO A 74 -4.90 3.84 -18.73
CA PRO A 74 -6.01 3.06 -18.21
C PRO A 74 -7.31 3.37 -18.96
N GLY A 75 -7.92 2.36 -19.57
CA GLY A 75 -9.23 2.45 -20.21
C GLY A 75 -10.38 2.34 -19.20
N ARG A 76 -11.63 2.33 -19.71
CA ARG A 76 -12.85 2.27 -18.89
C ARG A 76 -12.85 1.10 -17.91
N VAL A 77 -12.49 -0.09 -18.38
CA VAL A 77 -12.43 -1.30 -17.53
C VAL A 77 -11.43 -1.14 -16.36
N ALA A 78 -10.26 -0.51 -16.61
CA ALA A 78 -9.30 -0.24 -15.55
C ALA A 78 -9.86 0.77 -14.55
N MET A 79 -10.51 1.83 -14.99
CA MET A 79 -11.12 2.86 -14.14
C MET A 79 -12.24 2.30 -13.24
N GLU A 80 -13.05 1.38 -13.78
CA GLU A 80 -14.09 0.68 -13.01
C GLU A 80 -13.45 -0.15 -11.87
N ASN A 81 -12.32 -0.82 -12.12
CA ASN A 81 -11.60 -1.56 -11.10
C ASN A 81 -10.93 -0.62 -10.07
N PHE A 82 -10.39 0.52 -10.49
CA PHE A 82 -9.89 1.54 -9.57
C PHE A 82 -10.97 2.03 -8.61
N ALA A 83 -12.17 2.30 -9.12
CA ALA A 83 -13.29 2.73 -8.29
C ALA A 83 -13.68 1.68 -7.23
N ILE A 84 -13.66 0.41 -7.60
CA ILE A 84 -13.92 -0.69 -6.66
C ILE A 84 -12.86 -0.72 -5.55
N ILE A 85 -11.58 -0.56 -5.90
CA ILE A 85 -10.48 -0.53 -4.92
C ILE A 85 -10.60 0.70 -3.99
N TYR A 86 -11.03 1.87 -4.50
CA TYR A 86 -11.30 3.02 -3.63
C TYR A 86 -12.42 2.76 -2.63
N ILE A 87 -13.49 2.06 -3.02
CA ILE A 87 -14.57 1.68 -2.10
C ILE A 87 -14.04 0.75 -1.01
N PHE A 88 -13.22 -0.24 -1.37
CA PHE A 88 -12.59 -1.11 -0.39
C PHE A 88 -11.63 -0.34 0.53
N ALA A 89 -10.84 0.58 -0.01
CA ALA A 89 -9.92 1.41 0.76
C ALA A 89 -10.65 2.27 1.80
N LEU A 90 -11.77 2.91 1.41
CA LEU A 90 -12.60 3.68 2.34
C LEU A 90 -13.04 2.83 3.53
N TRP A 91 -13.48 1.61 3.27
CA TRP A 91 -13.93 0.69 4.32
C TRP A 91 -12.77 0.20 5.18
N VAL A 92 -11.72 -0.33 4.55
CA VAL A 92 -10.59 -0.97 5.23
C VAL A 92 -9.83 0.04 6.09
N PHE A 93 -9.42 1.19 5.55
CA PHE A 93 -8.64 2.17 6.30
C PHE A 93 -9.45 2.88 7.38
N THR A 94 -10.78 3.01 7.22
CA THR A 94 -11.64 3.48 8.31
C THR A 94 -11.68 2.47 9.45
N LEU A 95 -11.89 1.20 9.16
CA LEU A 95 -11.88 0.14 10.18
C LEU A 95 -10.51 0.02 10.84
N LEU A 96 -9.43 0.17 10.08
CA LEU A 96 -8.07 0.12 10.59
C LEU A 96 -7.82 1.22 11.62
N GLY A 97 -8.21 2.48 11.33
CA GLY A 97 -8.08 3.58 12.28
C GLY A 97 -8.87 3.33 13.58
N ILE A 98 -10.11 2.81 13.45
CA ILE A 98 -10.95 2.48 14.60
C ILE A 98 -10.34 1.33 15.42
N SER A 99 -9.93 0.25 14.78
CA SER A 99 -9.39 -0.93 15.45
C SER A 99 -8.06 -0.65 16.13
N SER A 100 -7.15 0.09 15.48
CA SER A 100 -5.88 0.49 16.09
C SER A 100 -6.08 1.37 17.33
N TYR A 101 -7.02 2.31 17.28
CA TYR A 101 -7.40 3.09 18.44
C TYR A 101 -7.97 2.22 19.57
N ALA A 102 -8.86 1.30 19.24
CA ALA A 102 -9.45 0.37 20.23
C ALA A 102 -8.39 -0.50 20.90
N VAL A 103 -7.45 -1.05 20.13
CA VAL A 103 -6.31 -1.80 20.65
C VAL A 103 -5.44 -0.92 21.56
N GLY A 104 -5.17 0.32 21.16
CA GLY A 104 -4.44 1.29 21.97
C GLY A 104 -5.09 1.50 23.34
N LEU A 105 -6.42 1.70 23.37
CA LEU A 105 -7.19 1.82 24.62
C LEU A 105 -7.10 0.57 25.48
N LEU A 106 -7.24 -0.62 24.90
CA LEU A 106 -7.19 -1.89 25.63
C LEU A 106 -5.82 -2.15 26.25
N LEU A 107 -4.74 -1.70 25.60
CA LEU A 107 -3.38 -1.87 26.05
C LEU A 107 -2.86 -0.69 26.92
N GLY A 108 -3.67 0.35 27.11
CA GLY A 108 -3.28 1.56 27.85
C GLY A 108 -2.16 2.36 27.16
N LEU A 109 -2.08 2.31 25.82
CA LEU A 109 -1.07 3.02 25.06
C LEU A 109 -1.47 4.49 24.86
N ALA A 110 -0.46 5.38 24.85
CA ALA A 110 -0.69 6.76 24.45
C ALA A 110 -1.16 6.79 22.97
N SER A 111 -2.27 7.48 22.72
CA SER A 111 -2.95 7.51 21.44
C SER A 111 -3.50 8.90 21.14
N PRO A 112 -3.44 9.35 19.88
CA PRO A 112 -4.25 10.45 19.41
C PRO A 112 -5.76 10.12 19.58
N PRO A 113 -6.65 11.13 19.57
CA PRO A 113 -8.08 10.89 19.60
C PRO A 113 -8.56 10.06 18.40
N LEU A 114 -9.67 9.34 18.55
CA LEU A 114 -10.22 8.42 17.55
C LEU A 114 -10.31 9.06 16.14
N TRP A 115 -10.81 10.30 16.07
CA TRP A 115 -10.99 10.96 14.77
C TRP A 115 -9.66 11.23 14.04
N GLU A 116 -8.58 11.49 14.79
CA GLU A 116 -7.23 11.65 14.22
C GLU A 116 -6.69 10.32 13.71
N MET A 117 -6.88 9.23 14.45
CA MET A 117 -6.48 7.89 14.03
C MET A 117 -7.20 7.46 12.74
N VAL A 118 -8.51 7.70 12.67
CA VAL A 118 -9.31 7.40 11.47
C VAL A 118 -8.91 8.31 10.31
N PHE A 119 -8.73 9.61 10.56
CA PHE A 119 -8.33 10.56 9.51
C PHE A 119 -6.93 10.25 8.98
N LEU A 120 -5.98 9.93 9.84
CA LEU A 120 -4.62 9.54 9.48
C LEU A 120 -4.62 8.30 8.56
N SER A 121 -5.22 7.21 9.03
CA SER A 121 -5.24 5.95 8.28
C SER A 121 -5.98 6.10 6.94
N LEU A 122 -7.10 6.81 6.93
CA LEU A 122 -7.92 7.00 5.73
C LEU A 122 -7.20 7.88 4.69
N THR A 123 -6.66 9.03 5.10
CA THR A 123 -6.00 9.95 4.15
C THR A 123 -4.70 9.36 3.60
N ALA A 124 -3.85 8.80 4.47
CA ALA A 124 -2.65 8.09 4.04
C ALA A 124 -3.00 6.89 3.13
N GLY A 125 -4.03 6.12 3.49
CA GLY A 125 -4.50 4.98 2.71
C GLY A 125 -5.02 5.36 1.33
N LEU A 126 -5.82 6.43 1.21
CA LEU A 126 -6.33 6.90 -0.08
C LEU A 126 -5.21 7.41 -1.00
N VAL A 127 -4.20 8.08 -0.46
CA VAL A 127 -3.01 8.49 -1.23
C VAL A 127 -2.23 7.26 -1.70
N THR A 128 -2.01 6.30 -0.81
CA THR A 128 -1.34 5.03 -1.14
C THR A 128 -2.09 4.29 -2.25
N VAL A 129 -3.42 4.18 -2.16
CA VAL A 129 -4.26 3.52 -3.17
C VAL A 129 -4.27 4.26 -4.50
N SER A 130 -4.14 5.58 -4.49
CA SER A 130 -4.05 6.37 -5.72
C SER A 130 -2.79 5.99 -6.52
N VAL A 131 -1.66 5.87 -5.84
CA VAL A 131 -0.39 5.44 -6.45
C VAL A 131 -0.42 3.94 -6.80
N LEU A 132 -0.97 3.12 -5.92
CA LEU A 132 -1.17 1.68 -6.11
C LEU A 132 -1.93 1.38 -7.41
N ASN A 133 -3.04 2.07 -7.66
CA ASN A 133 -3.85 1.88 -8.86
C ASN A 133 -3.02 2.06 -10.14
N ILE A 134 -2.17 3.07 -10.15
CA ILE A 134 -1.27 3.37 -11.27
C ILE A 134 -0.20 2.28 -11.41
N ILE A 135 0.48 1.95 -10.32
CA ILE A 135 1.54 0.93 -10.31
C ILE A 135 0.98 -0.43 -10.76
N ALA A 136 -0.13 -0.88 -10.17
CA ALA A 136 -0.74 -2.18 -10.47
C ALA A 136 -1.13 -2.29 -11.96
N TYR A 137 -1.67 -1.21 -12.55
CA TYR A 137 -2.02 -1.19 -13.97
C TYR A 137 -0.78 -1.36 -14.86
N TYR A 138 0.24 -0.52 -14.65
CA TYR A 138 1.42 -0.57 -15.52
C TYR A 138 2.25 -1.82 -15.32
N VAL A 139 2.38 -2.31 -14.09
CA VAL A 139 3.06 -3.58 -13.81
C VAL A 139 2.34 -4.74 -14.50
N ALA A 140 1.02 -4.83 -14.38
CA ALA A 140 0.24 -5.88 -15.06
C ALA A 140 0.36 -5.81 -16.59
N VAL A 141 0.29 -4.60 -17.18
CA VAL A 141 0.45 -4.42 -18.64
C VAL A 141 1.87 -4.78 -19.09
N LEU A 142 2.90 -4.41 -18.33
CA LEU A 142 4.29 -4.72 -18.68
C LEU A 142 4.55 -6.23 -18.61
N THR A 143 4.17 -6.89 -17.53
CA THR A 143 4.36 -8.34 -17.39
C THR A 143 3.60 -9.11 -18.47
N TYR A 144 2.37 -8.69 -18.79
CA TYR A 144 1.61 -9.27 -19.90
C TYR A 144 2.33 -9.11 -21.25
N ARG A 145 2.85 -7.92 -21.57
CA ARG A 145 3.55 -7.65 -22.83
C ARG A 145 4.85 -8.43 -22.98
N PHE A 146 5.56 -8.64 -21.88
CA PHE A 146 6.80 -9.40 -21.87
C PHE A 146 6.59 -10.91 -21.67
N SER A 147 5.33 -11.37 -21.58
CA SER A 147 4.97 -12.76 -21.29
C SER A 147 5.67 -13.31 -20.04
N LEU A 148 5.79 -12.45 -19.02
CA LEU A 148 6.35 -12.81 -17.72
C LEU A 148 5.25 -13.38 -16.83
N ASP A 149 5.64 -14.26 -15.91
CA ASP A 149 4.72 -14.78 -14.92
C ASP A 149 4.32 -13.67 -13.93
N PRO A 150 3.02 -13.37 -13.78
CA PRO A 150 2.58 -12.35 -12.83
C PRO A 150 2.96 -12.67 -11.38
N ASP A 151 2.92 -13.91 -10.98
CA ASP A 151 3.21 -14.33 -9.60
C ASP A 151 4.69 -14.15 -9.25
N ASP A 152 5.58 -14.36 -10.22
CA ASP A 152 7.04 -14.21 -10.02
C ASP A 152 7.53 -12.78 -10.12
N HIS A 153 6.78 -11.86 -10.78
CA HIS A 153 7.26 -10.52 -11.11
C HIS A 153 6.32 -9.40 -10.65
N SER A 154 5.02 -9.50 -10.98
CA SER A 154 4.08 -8.41 -10.71
C SER A 154 3.78 -8.26 -9.24
N ILE A 155 3.46 -9.36 -8.56
CA ILE A 155 3.03 -9.32 -7.16
C ILE A 155 4.17 -8.82 -6.25
N PRO A 156 5.40 -9.39 -6.29
CA PRO A 156 6.48 -8.92 -5.44
C PRO A 156 6.84 -7.45 -5.67
N LEU A 157 6.95 -7.03 -6.95
CA LEU A 157 7.31 -5.66 -7.28
C LEU A 157 6.23 -4.66 -6.83
N THR A 158 4.96 -4.99 -7.04
CA THR A 158 3.84 -4.15 -6.62
C THR A 158 3.80 -4.04 -5.09
N SER A 159 3.99 -5.15 -4.36
CA SER A 159 3.99 -5.17 -2.90
C SER A 159 5.08 -4.26 -2.32
N SER A 160 6.34 -4.45 -2.68
CA SER A 160 7.44 -3.61 -2.18
C SER A 160 7.32 -2.14 -2.57
N ALA A 161 6.79 -1.85 -3.77
CA ALA A 161 6.50 -0.47 -4.16
C ALA A 161 5.40 0.15 -3.29
N ILE A 162 4.36 -0.62 -2.94
CA ILE A 162 3.27 -0.18 -2.05
C ILE A 162 3.78 0.03 -0.63
N ASP A 163 4.65 -0.83 -0.11
CA ASP A 163 5.27 -0.66 1.20
C ASP A 163 6.03 0.66 1.30
N SER A 164 6.85 0.97 0.29
CA SER A 164 7.58 2.24 0.22
C SER A 164 6.63 3.45 0.16
N VAL A 165 5.64 3.40 -0.74
CA VAL A 165 4.67 4.50 -0.90
C VAL A 165 3.78 4.64 0.34
N GLY A 166 3.32 3.53 0.92
CA GLY A 166 2.50 3.50 2.11
C GLY A 166 3.23 4.06 3.33
N ALA A 167 4.49 3.65 3.53
CA ALA A 167 5.33 4.18 4.60
C ALA A 167 5.53 5.69 4.44
N VAL A 168 5.88 6.16 3.24
CA VAL A 168 6.04 7.60 2.97
C VAL A 168 4.73 8.35 3.22
N ALA A 169 3.61 7.87 2.68
CA ALA A 169 2.31 8.52 2.86
C ALA A 169 1.94 8.61 4.35
N LEU A 170 2.06 7.52 5.08
CA LEU A 170 1.73 7.48 6.51
C LEU A 170 2.62 8.45 7.32
N MET A 171 3.94 8.44 7.11
CA MET A 171 4.86 9.32 7.82
C MET A 171 4.63 10.80 7.47
N VAL A 172 4.36 11.11 6.20
CA VAL A 172 4.02 12.48 5.76
C VAL A 172 2.76 12.98 6.47
N PHE A 173 1.71 12.16 6.56
CA PHE A 173 0.49 12.57 7.26
C PHE A 173 0.66 12.67 8.78
N ILE A 174 1.50 11.86 9.42
CA ILE A 174 1.89 12.02 10.83
C ILE A 174 2.49 13.42 11.05
N VAL A 175 3.39 13.85 10.17
CA VAL A 175 4.00 15.19 10.25
C VAL A 175 2.99 16.31 9.98
N ILE A 176 2.18 16.20 8.93
CA ILE A 176 1.18 17.21 8.55
C ILE A 176 0.14 17.40 9.66
N MET A 177 -0.25 16.34 10.34
CA MET A 177 -1.21 16.40 11.44
C MET A 177 -0.59 16.88 12.75
N GLY A 178 0.72 17.15 12.79
CA GLY A 178 1.43 17.59 13.99
C GLY A 178 1.51 16.49 15.07
N LEU A 179 1.40 15.23 14.70
CA LEU A 179 1.59 14.09 15.59
C LEU A 179 3.09 13.78 15.80
N SER A 180 3.97 14.46 15.07
CA SER A 180 5.41 14.44 15.31
C SER A 180 5.74 15.31 16.53
N VAL A 181 6.54 14.81 17.45
CA VAL A 181 7.10 15.60 18.54
C VAL A 181 8.00 16.66 17.93
N SER A 182 7.63 17.95 18.10
CA SER A 182 8.46 19.10 17.73
C SER A 182 9.56 19.32 18.78
#